data_420599eb6997cc84f9b94e24cd9625a4
#
_entry.id   420599eb6997cc84f9b94e24cd9625a4
#
_cell.length_a   1.000
_cell.length_b   1.000
_cell.length_c   1.000
_cell.angle_alpha   90.00
_cell.angle_beta   90.00
_cell.angle_gamma   90.00
#
_symmetry.space_group_name_H-M   'P 1'
#
loop_
_entity.id
_entity.type
_entity.pdbx_description
1 polymer ?
#
loop_
_entity_poly.entity_id
_entity_poly.type
_entity_poly.pdbx_seq_one_letter_code
_entity_poly.pdbx_strand_id
1 'polypeptide(L)'
;VENSPLRSLKAPLSALLLAAGPALADEPFRAIVTNERSDTLTVISPDFEVLDTVETCARPRGIHFSADRSSLFVACADDDMIAIHDAETLEIVGRIRGVPAPETFDLHPDGRRLIVSNEEDAAASVYDVETGELVAEYLTGEEPEGVQVTSDGRLVFVASEAANLVHVIDLEADEVIADIRVDTRPRRFALTPDESELWVSAELAGIVDIIDVATLKLVGDIQFLPTGFRPEQVTPVDLLITKDGSRAYVALGRANHVAVVDVPRRAVIDYVLVGSRAWGLELTPDEKLLFVANGLSDDVTIVDTERLKAITSVPVGRVPYDILIDDR
;
A
#
# COMPACT_ATOMS: atom_id res chain seq x y z
N VAL A 1 -26.61 -12.12 81.69
CA VAL A 1 -26.37 -10.96 80.81
C VAL A 1 -24.95 -11.14 80.24
N GLU A 2 -24.83 -11.74 79.08
CA GLU A 2 -23.54 -11.97 78.39
C GLU A 2 -23.46 -11.11 77.13
N ASN A 3 -22.41 -10.29 77.08
CA ASN A 3 -22.05 -9.46 75.94
C ASN A 3 -21.21 -10.30 74.96
N SER A 4 -21.69 -10.52 73.75
CA SER A 4 -20.93 -11.04 72.61
C SER A 4 -20.38 -9.87 71.76
N PRO A 5 -19.10 -9.89 71.31
CA PRO A 5 -18.56 -8.87 70.45
C PRO A 5 -18.87 -9.19 68.96
N LEU A 6 -19.31 -8.17 68.25
CA LEU A 6 -19.49 -8.13 66.81
C LEU A 6 -18.14 -8.36 66.09
N ARG A 7 -18.06 -9.41 65.27
CA ARG A 7 -16.95 -9.61 64.31
C ARG A 7 -17.17 -8.79 63.06
N SER A 8 -16.27 -7.85 62.85
CA SER A 8 -16.16 -7.09 61.63
C SER A 8 -15.63 -8.00 60.48
N LEU A 9 -16.44 -8.30 59.46
CA LEU A 9 -16.01 -8.87 58.21
C LEU A 9 -15.37 -7.75 57.35
N LYS A 10 -14.07 -7.81 57.16
CA LYS A 10 -13.40 -7.04 56.11
C LYS A 10 -13.54 -7.81 54.78
N ALA A 11 -14.27 -7.23 53.83
CA ALA A 11 -14.30 -7.73 52.46
C ALA A 11 -12.96 -7.46 51.76
N PRO A 12 -12.44 -8.41 50.95
CA PRO A 12 -11.23 -8.18 50.18
C PRO A 12 -11.50 -7.18 49.06
N LEU A 13 -10.64 -6.17 48.98
CA LEU A 13 -10.59 -5.23 47.86
C LEU A 13 -10.06 -6.01 46.63
N SER A 14 -10.93 -6.38 45.72
CA SER A 14 -10.49 -6.92 44.42
C SER A 14 -9.85 -5.78 43.61
N ALA A 15 -8.53 -5.88 43.46
CA ALA A 15 -7.81 -5.01 42.52
C ALA A 15 -8.26 -5.37 41.09
N LEU A 16 -8.96 -4.45 40.45
CA LEU A 16 -9.26 -4.49 39.03
C LEU A 16 -7.93 -4.28 38.29
N LEU A 17 -7.34 -5.35 37.75
CA LEU A 17 -6.26 -5.19 36.76
C LEU A 17 -6.90 -4.56 35.51
N LEU A 18 -6.65 -3.28 35.29
CA LEU A 18 -6.82 -2.69 33.96
C LEU A 18 -5.80 -3.40 33.06
N ALA A 19 -6.30 -4.21 32.13
CA ALA A 19 -5.49 -4.65 31.01
C ALA A 19 -5.03 -3.40 30.25
N ALA A 20 -3.72 -3.17 30.15
CA ALA A 20 -3.19 -2.16 29.25
C ALA A 20 -3.68 -2.50 27.85
N GLY A 21 -4.40 -1.57 27.23
CA GLY A 21 -4.77 -1.64 25.82
C GLY A 21 -3.50 -1.76 24.94
N PRO A 22 -3.64 -2.11 23.66
CA PRO A 22 -2.51 -2.10 22.74
C PRO A 22 -1.83 -0.73 22.79
N ALA A 23 -0.50 -0.71 22.76
CA ALA A 23 0.24 0.53 22.64
C ALA A 23 -0.14 1.16 21.29
N LEU A 24 -0.82 2.31 21.34
CA LEU A 24 -1.06 3.13 20.17
C LEU A 24 0.29 3.63 19.63
N ALA A 25 0.33 4.03 18.37
CA ALA A 25 1.52 4.64 17.78
C ALA A 25 2.00 5.81 18.66
N ASP A 26 3.32 5.94 18.83
CA ASP A 26 3.91 6.94 19.73
C ASP A 26 3.80 8.38 19.19
N GLU A 27 3.59 8.54 17.87
CA GLU A 27 3.46 9.84 17.19
C GLU A 27 2.04 10.00 16.62
N PRO A 28 1.49 11.23 16.63
CA PRO A 28 0.20 11.49 16.01
C PRO A 28 0.28 11.26 14.50
N PHE A 29 -0.72 10.61 13.94
CA PHE A 29 -0.85 10.40 12.51
C PHE A 29 -2.34 10.39 12.13
N ARG A 30 -2.63 10.47 10.83
CA ARG A 30 -3.93 10.08 10.28
C ARG A 30 -3.71 9.19 9.05
N ALA A 31 -4.59 8.23 8.84
CA ALA A 31 -4.58 7.44 7.60
C ALA A 31 -5.62 8.03 6.63
N ILE A 32 -5.23 8.20 5.37
CA ILE A 32 -6.07 8.69 4.28
C ILE A 32 -6.24 7.54 3.30
N VAL A 33 -7.49 7.16 3.03
CA VAL A 33 -7.85 5.97 2.25
C VAL A 33 -8.61 6.41 1.00
N THR A 34 -8.15 5.99 -0.19
CA THR A 34 -8.90 6.16 -1.43
C THR A 34 -10.00 5.11 -1.54
N ASN A 35 -11.23 5.52 -1.87
CA ASN A 35 -12.38 4.63 -2.01
C ASN A 35 -12.87 4.62 -3.46
N GLU A 36 -12.45 3.62 -4.22
CA GLU A 36 -12.59 3.53 -5.67
C GLU A 36 -14.04 3.70 -6.19
N ARG A 37 -15.02 3.15 -5.45
CA ARG A 37 -16.43 3.14 -5.86
C ARG A 37 -17.33 4.11 -5.11
N SER A 38 -16.75 4.94 -4.28
CA SER A 38 -17.46 6.02 -3.59
C SER A 38 -16.99 7.40 -4.03
N ASP A 39 -15.91 7.47 -4.82
CA ASP A 39 -15.30 8.73 -5.27
C ASP A 39 -14.92 9.64 -4.09
N THR A 40 -14.40 9.02 -3.02
CA THR A 40 -14.10 9.72 -1.75
C THR A 40 -12.72 9.34 -1.21
N LEU A 41 -12.23 10.20 -0.31
CA LEU A 41 -11.15 9.93 0.63
C LEU A 41 -11.75 9.77 2.03
N THR A 42 -11.40 8.71 2.75
CA THR A 42 -11.75 8.56 4.17
C THR A 42 -10.54 8.83 5.05
N VAL A 43 -10.72 9.63 6.10
CA VAL A 43 -9.66 9.96 7.08
C VAL A 43 -9.89 9.19 8.36
N ILE A 44 -8.90 8.43 8.80
CA ILE A 44 -8.95 7.62 10.03
C ILE A 44 -7.96 8.20 11.05
N SER A 45 -8.41 8.36 12.31
CA SER A 45 -7.59 8.84 13.43
C SER A 45 -6.66 7.77 13.99
N PRO A 46 -5.69 8.13 14.86
CA PRO A 46 -4.87 7.17 15.59
C PRO A 46 -5.67 6.27 16.55
N ASP A 47 -6.87 6.71 16.96
CA ASP A 47 -7.80 5.93 17.78
C ASP A 47 -8.71 5.02 16.94
N PHE A 48 -8.43 4.95 15.62
CA PHE A 48 -9.17 4.10 14.64
C PHE A 48 -10.63 4.53 14.45
N GLU A 49 -10.90 5.82 14.55
CA GLU A 49 -12.21 6.41 14.27
C GLU A 49 -12.17 7.16 12.93
N VAL A 50 -13.27 7.12 12.17
CA VAL A 50 -13.40 7.95 10.97
C VAL A 50 -13.58 9.39 11.39
N LEU A 51 -12.65 10.25 11.01
CA LEU A 51 -12.71 11.70 11.28
C LEU A 51 -13.51 12.45 10.23
N ASP A 52 -13.34 12.05 8.95
CA ASP A 52 -13.96 12.70 7.81
C ASP A 52 -14.08 11.77 6.62
N THR A 53 -14.96 12.13 5.68
CA THR A 53 -15.07 11.53 4.35
C THR A 53 -15.27 12.65 3.35
N VAL A 54 -14.26 12.87 2.50
CA VAL A 54 -14.18 13.98 1.56
C VAL A 54 -14.43 13.49 0.15
N GLU A 55 -15.24 14.20 -0.63
CA GLU A 55 -15.40 13.92 -2.07
C GLU A 55 -14.08 14.22 -2.81
N THR A 56 -13.74 13.38 -3.78
CA THR A 56 -12.60 13.57 -4.66
C THR A 56 -13.01 13.42 -6.12
N CYS A 57 -12.24 12.73 -6.92
CA CYS A 57 -12.46 12.46 -8.34
C CYS A 57 -13.11 11.09 -8.55
N ALA A 58 -13.52 10.82 -9.79
CA ALA A 58 -14.09 9.52 -10.15
C ALA A 58 -13.03 8.42 -10.18
N ARG A 59 -13.32 7.30 -9.52
CA ARG A 59 -12.46 6.13 -9.40
C ARG A 59 -11.07 6.48 -8.86
N PRO A 60 -10.95 7.00 -7.61
CA PRO A 60 -9.65 7.30 -6.99
C PRO A 60 -8.89 5.99 -6.70
N ARG A 61 -7.62 5.94 -7.14
CA ARG A 61 -6.73 4.79 -7.05
C ARG A 61 -5.50 5.12 -6.19
N GLY A 62 -4.30 5.10 -6.78
CA GLY A 62 -3.07 5.43 -6.07
C GLY A 62 -3.09 6.81 -5.42
N ILE A 63 -2.48 6.94 -4.24
CA ILE A 63 -2.32 8.19 -3.49
C ILE A 63 -0.90 8.33 -3.00
N HIS A 64 -0.31 9.53 -3.12
CA HIS A 64 1.04 9.82 -2.68
C HIS A 64 1.21 11.29 -2.27
N PHE A 65 2.15 11.59 -1.37
CA PHE A 65 2.53 12.96 -1.06
C PHE A 65 3.34 13.62 -2.17
N SER A 66 3.23 14.96 -2.27
CA SER A 66 4.28 15.77 -2.90
C SER A 66 5.59 15.69 -2.11
N ALA A 67 6.73 16.04 -2.73
CA ALA A 67 8.04 15.95 -2.10
C ALA A 67 8.16 16.76 -0.78
N ASP A 68 7.51 17.91 -0.71
CA ASP A 68 7.43 18.75 0.49
C ASP A 68 6.27 18.39 1.43
N ARG A 69 5.49 17.37 1.04
CA ARG A 69 4.31 16.87 1.76
C ARG A 69 3.20 17.89 1.99
N SER A 70 3.23 19.02 1.28
CA SER A 70 2.17 20.04 1.35
C SER A 70 0.92 19.67 0.55
N SER A 71 1.03 18.75 -0.38
CA SER A 71 -0.05 18.28 -1.25
C SER A 71 -0.10 16.75 -1.32
N LEU A 72 -1.27 16.23 -1.73
CA LEU A 72 -1.49 14.83 -2.07
C LEU A 72 -1.81 14.73 -3.57
N PHE A 73 -1.22 13.79 -4.23
CA PHE A 73 -1.60 13.37 -5.57
C PHE A 73 -2.53 12.16 -5.46
N VAL A 74 -3.62 12.15 -6.24
CA VAL A 74 -4.58 11.04 -6.30
C VAL A 74 -4.83 10.69 -7.77
N ALA A 75 -4.59 9.45 -8.16
CA ALA A 75 -4.93 8.95 -9.49
C ALA A 75 -6.45 8.81 -9.62
N CYS A 76 -7.02 9.41 -10.68
CA CYS A 76 -8.45 9.50 -10.95
C CYS A 76 -8.74 8.79 -12.27
N ALA A 77 -8.92 7.47 -12.22
CA ALA A 77 -8.90 6.63 -13.41
C ALA A 77 -10.05 6.92 -14.39
N ASP A 78 -11.26 7.22 -13.89
CA ASP A 78 -12.42 7.51 -14.76
C ASP A 78 -12.51 9.00 -15.17
N ASP A 79 -11.63 9.87 -14.62
CA ASP A 79 -11.54 11.29 -14.95
C ASP A 79 -10.30 11.66 -15.80
N ASP A 80 -9.46 10.68 -16.17
CA ASP A 80 -8.22 10.86 -16.95
C ASP A 80 -7.32 11.97 -16.39
N MET A 81 -7.06 11.92 -15.06
CA MET A 81 -6.27 12.96 -14.40
C MET A 81 -5.62 12.49 -13.11
N ILE A 82 -4.64 13.27 -12.64
CA ILE A 82 -4.18 13.24 -11.26
C ILE A 82 -4.77 14.46 -10.54
N ALA A 83 -5.56 14.24 -9.49
CA ALA A 83 -6.02 15.31 -8.61
C ALA A 83 -4.92 15.71 -7.63
N ILE A 84 -4.79 17.02 -7.39
CA ILE A 84 -3.86 17.57 -6.41
C ILE A 84 -4.68 18.15 -5.27
N HIS A 85 -4.58 17.55 -4.09
CA HIS A 85 -5.24 18.02 -2.90
C HIS A 85 -4.27 18.78 -2.00
N ASP A 86 -4.74 19.82 -1.34
CA ASP A 86 -4.04 20.38 -0.19
C ASP A 86 -3.99 19.33 0.92
N ALA A 87 -2.81 19.05 1.45
CA ALA A 87 -2.62 17.91 2.36
C ALA A 87 -3.23 18.15 3.75
N GLU A 88 -3.53 19.39 4.16
CA GLU A 88 -4.17 19.70 5.43
C GLU A 88 -5.70 19.63 5.34
N THR A 89 -6.26 20.32 4.34
CA THR A 89 -7.72 20.49 4.18
C THR A 89 -8.37 19.39 3.33
N LEU A 90 -7.58 18.66 2.55
CA LEU A 90 -7.99 17.68 1.53
C LEU A 90 -8.85 18.28 0.41
N GLU A 91 -8.93 19.61 0.28
CA GLU A 91 -9.58 20.26 -0.85
C GLU A 91 -8.75 20.08 -2.13
N ILE A 92 -9.39 19.91 -3.28
CA ILE A 92 -8.70 19.85 -4.57
C ILE A 92 -8.23 21.25 -4.95
N VAL A 93 -6.90 21.44 -5.01
CA VAL A 93 -6.25 22.73 -5.33
C VAL A 93 -5.65 22.74 -6.73
N GLY A 94 -5.50 21.58 -7.37
CA GLY A 94 -4.94 21.48 -8.73
C GLY A 94 -5.29 20.17 -9.43
N ARG A 95 -4.91 20.06 -10.70
CA ARG A 95 -5.13 18.86 -11.52
C ARG A 95 -4.10 18.76 -12.63
N ILE A 96 -3.51 17.58 -12.83
CA ILE A 96 -2.79 17.21 -14.06
C ILE A 96 -3.78 16.46 -14.93
N ARG A 97 -4.09 17.00 -16.13
CA ARG A 97 -5.12 16.48 -17.04
C ARG A 97 -4.51 15.75 -18.22
N GLY A 98 -5.31 14.89 -18.85
CA GLY A 98 -4.87 14.11 -20.01
C GLY A 98 -3.90 13.01 -19.57
N VAL A 99 -4.20 12.38 -18.46
CA VAL A 99 -3.52 11.19 -17.92
C VAL A 99 -4.48 10.02 -18.11
N PRO A 100 -4.39 9.26 -19.21
CA PRO A 100 -5.39 8.25 -19.57
C PRO A 100 -5.44 7.12 -18.55
N ALA A 101 -6.60 6.88 -17.95
CA ALA A 101 -6.88 5.82 -16.96
C ALA A 101 -5.72 5.54 -16.00
N PRO A 102 -5.28 6.54 -15.17
CA PRO A 102 -4.13 6.36 -14.30
C PRO A 102 -4.44 5.34 -13.20
N GLU A 103 -3.58 4.32 -13.05
CA GLU A 103 -3.72 3.31 -12.02
C GLU A 103 -2.89 3.68 -10.78
N THR A 104 -1.58 3.63 -10.92
CA THR A 104 -0.65 4.03 -9.89
C THR A 104 0.43 4.93 -10.45
N PHE A 105 1.18 5.51 -9.56
CA PHE A 105 2.29 6.38 -9.90
C PHE A 105 3.32 6.40 -8.78
N ASP A 106 4.52 6.86 -9.12
CA ASP A 106 5.55 7.16 -8.14
C ASP A 106 6.17 8.55 -8.44
N LEU A 107 6.61 9.22 -7.38
CA LEU A 107 7.23 10.54 -7.49
C LEU A 107 8.74 10.38 -7.62
N HIS A 108 9.31 10.93 -8.69
CA HIS A 108 10.75 10.98 -8.84
C HIS A 108 11.39 11.77 -7.67
N PRO A 109 12.58 11.36 -7.17
CA PRO A 109 13.26 12.01 -6.04
C PRO A 109 13.55 13.50 -6.22
N ASP A 110 13.53 14.04 -7.45
CA ASP A 110 13.63 15.49 -7.69
C ASP A 110 12.38 16.27 -7.24
N GLY A 111 11.30 15.56 -6.88
CA GLY A 111 10.04 16.14 -6.45
C GLY A 111 9.24 16.85 -7.54
N ARG A 112 9.67 16.73 -8.80
CA ARG A 112 9.10 17.45 -9.94
C ARG A 112 8.49 16.54 -11.00
N ARG A 113 9.00 15.34 -11.17
CA ARG A 113 8.51 14.37 -12.15
C ARG A 113 7.63 13.34 -11.48
N LEU A 114 6.44 13.14 -12.02
CA LEU A 114 5.49 12.10 -11.63
C LEU A 114 5.45 11.05 -12.73
N ILE A 115 5.75 9.81 -12.40
CA ILE A 115 5.74 8.69 -13.34
C ILE A 115 4.44 7.90 -13.10
N VAL A 116 3.60 7.80 -14.13
CA VAL A 116 2.24 7.24 -14.02
C VAL A 116 2.09 6.06 -14.97
N SER A 117 1.50 4.97 -14.50
CA SER A 117 1.02 3.89 -15.37
C SER A 117 -0.33 4.27 -15.97
N ASN A 118 -0.43 4.21 -17.30
CA ASN A 118 -1.61 4.53 -18.07
C ASN A 118 -2.20 3.26 -18.68
N GLU A 119 -3.26 2.71 -18.07
CA GLU A 119 -3.82 1.40 -18.44
C GLU A 119 -4.28 1.35 -19.89
N GLU A 120 -5.02 2.37 -20.37
CA GLU A 120 -5.60 2.40 -21.73
C GLU A 120 -4.55 2.57 -22.83
N ASP A 121 -3.46 3.30 -22.58
CA ASP A 121 -2.45 3.60 -23.58
C ASP A 121 -1.28 2.61 -23.60
N ALA A 122 -1.27 1.63 -22.71
CA ALA A 122 -0.16 0.67 -22.52
C ALA A 122 1.20 1.40 -22.42
N ALA A 123 1.25 2.42 -21.58
CA ALA A 123 2.40 3.31 -21.43
C ALA A 123 2.69 3.67 -19.97
N ALA A 124 3.94 4.04 -19.71
CA ALA A 124 4.34 4.79 -18.53
C ALA A 124 4.67 6.22 -18.96
N SER A 125 3.97 7.19 -18.40
CA SER A 125 4.09 8.59 -18.76
C SER A 125 4.71 9.40 -17.64
N VAL A 126 5.58 10.35 -17.99
CA VAL A 126 6.24 11.26 -17.05
C VAL A 126 5.64 12.64 -17.18
N TYR A 127 5.07 13.14 -16.10
CA TYR A 127 4.49 14.49 -16.05
C TYR A 127 5.32 15.40 -15.14
N ASP A 128 5.43 16.67 -15.54
CA ASP A 128 5.95 17.73 -14.66
C ASP A 128 4.82 18.17 -13.71
N VAL A 129 5.03 18.04 -12.39
CA VAL A 129 3.98 18.30 -11.39
C VAL A 129 3.63 19.79 -11.28
N GLU A 130 4.53 20.69 -11.64
CA GLU A 130 4.32 22.14 -11.55
C GLU A 130 3.50 22.66 -12.74
N THR A 131 3.81 22.19 -13.94
CA THR A 131 3.17 22.64 -15.18
C THR A 131 2.00 21.74 -15.62
N GLY A 132 1.99 20.47 -15.17
CA GLY A 132 1.06 19.44 -15.60
C GLY A 132 1.33 18.94 -17.03
N GLU A 133 2.48 19.29 -17.63
CA GLU A 133 2.85 18.89 -18.98
C GLU A 133 3.42 17.49 -19.04
N LEU A 134 3.08 16.73 -20.08
CA LEU A 134 3.72 15.46 -20.43
C LEU A 134 5.16 15.73 -20.88
N VAL A 135 6.12 15.15 -20.18
CA VAL A 135 7.56 15.33 -20.43
C VAL A 135 8.12 14.19 -21.28
N ALA A 136 7.73 12.96 -20.97
CA ALA A 136 8.16 11.76 -21.69
C ALA A 136 7.09 10.68 -21.60
N GLU A 137 7.12 9.73 -22.53
CA GLU A 137 6.25 8.57 -22.57
C GLU A 137 7.01 7.36 -23.06
N TYR A 138 6.86 6.24 -22.37
CA TYR A 138 7.51 4.98 -22.66
C TYR A 138 6.47 3.90 -22.88
N LEU A 139 6.48 3.27 -24.05
CA LEU A 139 5.57 2.16 -24.34
C LEU A 139 5.93 0.94 -23.44
N THR A 140 4.91 0.38 -22.85
CA THR A 140 4.98 -0.82 -22.03
C THR A 140 4.18 -1.96 -22.67
N GLY A 141 3.93 -3.04 -21.92
CA GLY A 141 2.92 -4.03 -22.30
C GLY A 141 1.51 -3.58 -21.93
N GLU A 142 0.52 -4.34 -22.35
CA GLU A 142 -0.90 -4.06 -22.03
C GLU A 142 -1.17 -4.14 -20.52
N GLU A 143 -2.10 -3.31 -20.04
CA GLU A 143 -2.51 -3.17 -18.64
C GLU A 143 -1.32 -2.85 -17.71
N PRO A 144 -0.60 -1.70 -17.87
CA PRO A 144 0.39 -1.29 -16.90
C PRO A 144 -0.28 -0.90 -15.58
N GLU A 145 0.27 -1.38 -14.46
CA GLU A 145 -0.31 -1.18 -13.12
C GLU A 145 0.72 -0.55 -12.16
N GLY A 146 1.63 -1.33 -11.59
CA GLY A 146 2.60 -0.86 -10.63
C GLY A 146 3.70 -0.01 -11.24
N VAL A 147 4.09 1.04 -10.52
CA VAL A 147 5.26 1.88 -10.84
C VAL A 147 6.15 1.96 -9.60
N GLN A 148 7.46 1.85 -9.78
CA GLN A 148 8.46 2.03 -8.72
C GLN A 148 9.69 2.73 -9.26
N VAL A 149 10.08 3.84 -8.64
CA VAL A 149 11.29 4.61 -8.96
C VAL A 149 12.39 4.28 -7.95
N THR A 150 13.64 4.13 -8.40
CA THR A 150 14.80 3.99 -7.50
C THR A 150 15.11 5.30 -6.77
N SER A 151 15.74 5.21 -5.60
CA SER A 151 16.05 6.38 -4.75
C SER A 151 16.99 7.39 -5.41
N ASP A 152 17.81 6.95 -6.37
CA ASP A 152 18.65 7.83 -7.19
C ASP A 152 17.89 8.46 -8.38
N GLY A 153 16.63 8.03 -8.61
CA GLY A 153 15.78 8.52 -9.67
C GLY A 153 16.12 8.02 -11.06
N ARG A 154 17.07 7.10 -11.19
CA ARG A 154 17.55 6.65 -12.50
C ARG A 154 16.64 5.60 -13.14
N LEU A 155 16.29 4.54 -12.38
CA LEU A 155 15.49 3.44 -12.92
C LEU A 155 14.04 3.58 -12.49
N VAL A 156 13.15 3.23 -13.42
CA VAL A 156 11.72 3.05 -13.17
C VAL A 156 11.33 1.65 -13.57
N PHE A 157 10.65 0.96 -12.67
CA PHE A 157 10.04 -0.34 -12.94
C PHE A 157 8.54 -0.18 -13.15
N VAL A 158 8.01 -0.80 -14.20
CA VAL A 158 6.58 -0.77 -14.53
C VAL A 158 6.09 -2.19 -14.76
N ALA A 159 5.07 -2.60 -14.01
CA ALA A 159 4.42 -3.90 -14.18
C ALA A 159 3.39 -3.82 -15.31
N SER A 160 3.38 -4.79 -16.24
CA SER A 160 2.34 -4.96 -17.24
C SER A 160 1.62 -6.28 -17.02
N GLU A 161 0.37 -6.21 -16.54
CA GLU A 161 -0.41 -7.35 -16.09
C GLU A 161 -0.66 -8.36 -17.21
N ALA A 162 -1.18 -7.92 -18.33
CA ALA A 162 -1.53 -8.79 -19.44
C ALA A 162 -0.30 -9.34 -20.16
N ALA A 163 0.80 -8.58 -20.18
CA ALA A 163 2.05 -9.01 -20.82
C ALA A 163 2.89 -9.95 -19.94
N ASN A 164 2.67 -10.01 -18.62
CA ASN A 164 3.50 -10.70 -17.63
C ASN A 164 4.97 -10.24 -17.70
N LEU A 165 5.16 -8.93 -17.74
CA LEU A 165 6.45 -8.28 -17.86
C LEU A 165 6.65 -7.23 -16.76
N VAL A 166 7.89 -7.02 -16.39
CA VAL A 166 8.37 -5.80 -15.72
C VAL A 166 9.26 -5.06 -16.71
N HIS A 167 8.83 -3.88 -17.13
CA HIS A 167 9.62 -2.98 -17.97
C HIS A 167 10.56 -2.19 -17.09
N VAL A 168 11.81 -2.03 -17.53
CA VAL A 168 12.80 -1.21 -16.85
C VAL A 168 13.16 -0.03 -17.73
N ILE A 169 12.85 1.16 -17.27
CA ILE A 169 13.12 2.42 -17.95
C ILE A 169 14.33 3.07 -17.28
N ASP A 170 15.32 3.46 -18.06
CA ASP A 170 16.44 4.30 -17.60
C ASP A 170 16.14 5.74 -18.01
N LEU A 171 15.82 6.60 -17.04
CA LEU A 171 15.43 7.99 -17.29
C LEU A 171 16.62 8.88 -17.70
N GLU A 172 17.88 8.46 -17.46
CA GLU A 172 19.07 9.18 -17.96
C GLU A 172 19.34 8.82 -19.42
N ALA A 173 19.13 7.54 -19.80
CA ALA A 173 19.25 7.09 -21.17
C ALA A 173 18.04 7.44 -22.04
N ASP A 174 16.91 7.78 -21.40
CA ASP A 174 15.62 8.08 -22.03
C ASP A 174 15.09 6.90 -22.89
N GLU A 175 15.21 5.67 -22.35
CA GLU A 175 14.79 4.46 -23.06
C GLU A 175 14.37 3.31 -22.11
N VAL A 176 13.57 2.37 -22.63
CA VAL A 176 13.31 1.07 -21.99
C VAL A 176 14.53 0.19 -22.23
N ILE A 177 15.27 -0.14 -21.15
CA ILE A 177 16.52 -0.89 -21.22
C ILE A 177 16.34 -2.41 -21.06
N ALA A 178 15.21 -2.85 -20.50
CA ALA A 178 14.92 -4.27 -20.31
C ALA A 178 13.41 -4.53 -20.19
N ASP A 179 13.01 -5.74 -20.64
CA ASP A 179 11.73 -6.36 -20.41
C ASP A 179 11.96 -7.68 -19.68
N ILE A 180 11.65 -7.70 -18.37
CA ILE A 180 11.88 -8.85 -17.52
C ILE A 180 10.61 -9.69 -17.46
N ARG A 181 10.69 -10.96 -17.92
CA ARG A 181 9.56 -11.86 -17.81
C ARG A 181 9.40 -12.32 -16.36
N VAL A 182 8.19 -12.15 -15.84
CA VAL A 182 7.76 -12.55 -14.50
C VAL A 182 6.55 -13.48 -14.59
N ASP A 183 6.08 -13.95 -13.45
CA ASP A 183 4.90 -14.81 -13.37
C ASP A 183 3.58 -14.04 -13.62
N THR A 184 2.47 -14.77 -13.63
CA THR A 184 1.21 -14.29 -14.21
C THR A 184 0.59 -13.15 -13.42
N ARG A 185 0.33 -12.04 -14.11
CA ARG A 185 -0.33 -10.83 -13.65
C ARG A 185 0.46 -10.09 -12.59
N PRO A 186 1.64 -9.51 -12.94
CA PRO A 186 2.39 -8.66 -12.02
C PRO A 186 1.60 -7.40 -11.67
N ARG A 187 1.61 -7.00 -10.36
CA ARG A 187 0.82 -5.86 -9.87
C ARG A 187 1.68 -4.75 -9.27
N ARG A 188 2.24 -4.99 -8.11
CA ARG A 188 2.92 -3.98 -7.30
C ARG A 188 4.34 -4.38 -7.00
N PHE A 189 5.10 -3.42 -6.49
CA PHE A 189 6.52 -3.54 -6.22
C PHE A 189 6.87 -3.17 -4.79
N ALA A 190 7.96 -3.76 -4.28
CA ALA A 190 8.71 -3.24 -3.16
C ALA A 190 10.20 -3.43 -3.41
N LEU A 191 10.98 -2.36 -3.27
CA LEU A 191 12.45 -2.43 -3.25
C LEU A 191 12.94 -2.77 -1.84
N THR A 192 13.99 -3.59 -1.74
CA THR A 192 14.72 -3.73 -0.48
C THR A 192 15.36 -2.39 -0.11
N PRO A 193 15.62 -2.11 1.19
CA PRO A 193 16.18 -0.81 1.60
C PRO A 193 17.55 -0.47 0.99
N ASP A 194 18.31 -1.48 0.57
CA ASP A 194 19.57 -1.32 -0.17
C ASP A 194 19.39 -1.32 -1.69
N GLU A 195 18.13 -1.42 -2.15
CA GLU A 195 17.72 -1.50 -3.56
C GLU A 195 18.42 -2.62 -4.37
N SER A 196 18.92 -3.65 -3.68
CA SER A 196 19.54 -4.80 -4.36
C SER A 196 18.51 -5.71 -5.00
N GLU A 197 17.28 -5.79 -4.45
CA GLU A 197 16.19 -6.62 -4.94
C GLU A 197 14.91 -5.80 -5.14
N LEU A 198 14.23 -6.08 -6.24
CA LEU A 198 12.86 -5.67 -6.49
C LEU A 198 11.93 -6.89 -6.35
N TRP A 199 11.01 -6.80 -5.42
CA TRP A 199 9.97 -7.80 -5.21
C TRP A 199 8.72 -7.41 -6.00
N VAL A 200 8.14 -8.37 -6.71
CA VAL A 200 7.01 -8.16 -7.63
C VAL A 200 5.89 -9.13 -7.28
N SER A 201 4.73 -8.65 -6.91
CA SER A 201 3.57 -9.52 -6.72
C SER A 201 3.06 -10.02 -8.07
N ALA A 202 2.82 -11.35 -8.18
CA ALA A 202 2.23 -12.00 -9.35
C ALA A 202 0.85 -12.57 -8.95
N GLU A 203 -0.20 -11.78 -9.19
CA GLU A 203 -1.54 -11.98 -8.63
C GLU A 203 -2.11 -13.37 -8.92
N LEU A 204 -2.10 -13.79 -10.18
CA LEU A 204 -2.70 -15.04 -10.58
C LEU A 204 -1.77 -16.26 -10.43
N ALA A 205 -0.48 -16.01 -10.22
CA ALA A 205 0.48 -17.07 -9.89
C ALA A 205 0.49 -17.42 -8.39
N GLY A 206 0.00 -16.52 -7.53
CA GLY A 206 -0.03 -16.73 -6.07
C GLY A 206 1.33 -16.60 -5.41
N ILE A 207 2.25 -15.84 -6.00
CA ILE A 207 3.65 -15.69 -5.59
C ILE A 207 4.08 -14.23 -5.57
N VAL A 208 5.26 -13.99 -5.02
CA VAL A 208 6.08 -12.79 -5.24
C VAL A 208 7.35 -13.22 -5.96
N ASP A 209 7.61 -12.64 -7.12
CA ASP A 209 8.85 -12.77 -7.85
C ASP A 209 9.93 -11.84 -7.29
N ILE A 210 11.20 -12.25 -7.36
CA ILE A 210 12.34 -11.45 -6.87
C ILE A 210 13.31 -11.21 -8.03
N ILE A 211 13.52 -9.95 -8.35
CA ILE A 211 14.44 -9.48 -9.39
C ILE A 211 15.68 -8.88 -8.72
N ASP A 212 16.86 -9.29 -9.15
CA ASP A 212 18.12 -8.62 -8.82
C ASP A 212 18.26 -7.35 -9.66
N VAL A 213 18.29 -6.21 -9.00
CA VAL A 213 18.25 -4.87 -9.64
C VAL A 213 19.52 -4.60 -10.46
N ALA A 214 20.68 -5.09 -10.01
CA ALA A 214 21.94 -4.85 -10.71
C ALA A 214 22.06 -5.63 -12.03
N THR A 215 21.48 -6.83 -12.08
CA THR A 215 21.56 -7.71 -13.28
C THR A 215 20.28 -7.75 -14.09
N LEU A 216 19.17 -7.16 -13.58
CA LEU A 216 17.84 -7.16 -14.16
C LEU A 216 17.34 -8.58 -14.48
N LYS A 217 17.55 -9.51 -13.53
CA LYS A 217 17.18 -10.92 -13.69
C LYS A 217 16.34 -11.42 -12.53
N LEU A 218 15.39 -12.29 -12.86
CA LEU A 218 14.66 -13.06 -11.85
C LEU A 218 15.65 -13.99 -11.11
N VAL A 219 15.66 -13.92 -9.78
CA VAL A 219 16.59 -14.68 -8.91
C VAL A 219 15.87 -15.56 -7.88
N GLY A 220 14.55 -15.54 -7.84
CA GLY A 220 13.75 -16.40 -6.96
C GLY A 220 12.31 -16.00 -6.90
N ASP A 221 11.53 -16.73 -6.12
CA ASP A 221 10.13 -16.49 -5.83
C ASP A 221 9.79 -16.84 -4.38
N ILE A 222 8.64 -16.35 -3.90
CA ILE A 222 8.04 -16.72 -2.61
C ILE A 222 6.60 -17.13 -2.86
N GLN A 223 6.25 -18.36 -2.48
CA GLN A 223 4.91 -18.90 -2.63
C GLN A 223 4.08 -18.72 -1.37
N PHE A 224 2.78 -18.42 -1.52
CA PHE A 224 1.85 -18.24 -0.44
C PHE A 224 0.74 -19.29 -0.50
N LEU A 225 0.47 -19.93 0.66
CA LEU A 225 -0.65 -20.85 0.78
C LEU A 225 -1.16 -20.89 2.24
N PRO A 226 -2.00 -19.94 2.66
CA PRO A 226 -2.62 -20.00 3.99
C PRO A 226 -3.42 -21.29 4.17
N THR A 227 -3.46 -21.80 5.39
CA THR A 227 -4.15 -23.05 5.69
C THR A 227 -5.63 -22.98 5.31
N GLY A 228 -6.09 -23.95 4.53
CA GLY A 228 -7.50 -24.06 4.10
C GLY A 228 -7.80 -23.41 2.75
N PHE A 229 -6.81 -22.74 2.14
CA PHE A 229 -6.94 -22.18 0.79
C PHE A 229 -6.30 -23.08 -0.26
N ARG A 230 -6.76 -22.91 -1.49
CA ARG A 230 -6.17 -23.53 -2.67
C ARG A 230 -5.32 -22.46 -3.40
N PRO A 231 -4.27 -22.84 -4.16
CA PRO A 231 -3.38 -21.89 -4.83
C PRO A 231 -4.12 -20.81 -5.65
N GLU A 232 -5.15 -21.18 -6.39
CA GLU A 232 -5.93 -20.27 -7.22
C GLU A 232 -6.80 -19.26 -6.45
N GLN A 233 -6.87 -19.39 -5.14
CA GLN A 233 -7.56 -18.46 -4.24
C GLN A 233 -6.59 -17.46 -3.59
N VAL A 234 -5.30 -17.65 -3.77
CA VAL A 234 -4.25 -16.78 -3.21
C VAL A 234 -3.79 -15.84 -4.31
N THR A 235 -4.06 -14.55 -4.13
CA THR A 235 -3.85 -13.54 -5.16
C THR A 235 -3.08 -12.36 -4.58
N PRO A 236 -1.72 -12.43 -4.52
CA PRO A 236 -0.89 -11.34 -4.03
C PRO A 236 -1.11 -10.07 -4.85
N VAL A 237 -1.28 -8.93 -4.18
CA VAL A 237 -1.51 -7.64 -4.82
C VAL A 237 -0.45 -6.65 -4.37
N ASP A 238 -0.63 -6.04 -3.20
CA ASP A 238 0.31 -5.07 -2.68
C ASP A 238 1.31 -5.70 -1.71
N LEU A 239 2.47 -5.07 -1.58
CA LEU A 239 3.54 -5.54 -0.71
C LEU A 239 4.41 -4.39 -0.19
N LEU A 240 4.88 -4.53 1.04
CA LEU A 240 5.78 -3.59 1.71
C LEU A 240 6.96 -4.34 2.31
N ILE A 241 8.13 -3.71 2.31
CA ILE A 241 9.32 -4.18 3.03
C ILE A 241 9.64 -3.15 4.12
N THR A 242 9.91 -3.62 5.36
CA THR A 242 10.27 -2.75 6.49
C THR A 242 11.58 -2.00 6.23
N LYS A 243 11.73 -0.82 6.87
CA LYS A 243 12.91 0.06 6.70
C LYS A 243 14.24 -0.62 7.04
N ASP A 244 14.21 -1.59 7.96
CA ASP A 244 15.39 -2.38 8.33
C ASP A 244 15.62 -3.60 7.41
N GLY A 245 14.75 -3.83 6.44
CA GLY A 245 14.83 -4.96 5.51
C GLY A 245 14.61 -6.33 6.15
N SER A 246 14.09 -6.39 7.37
CA SER A 246 13.93 -7.66 8.06
C SER A 246 12.64 -8.39 7.71
N ARG A 247 11.57 -7.66 7.42
CA ARG A 247 10.24 -8.20 7.15
C ARG A 247 9.62 -7.63 5.89
N ALA A 248 8.73 -8.41 5.29
CA ALA A 248 7.79 -7.92 4.28
C ALA A 248 6.37 -8.33 4.65
N TYR A 249 5.42 -7.52 4.22
CA TYR A 249 3.99 -7.77 4.31
C TYR A 249 3.41 -7.84 2.90
N VAL A 250 2.62 -8.88 2.61
CA VAL A 250 2.04 -9.10 1.28
C VAL A 250 0.53 -9.30 1.42
N ALA A 251 -0.27 -8.44 0.80
CA ALA A 251 -1.72 -8.58 0.73
C ALA A 251 -2.09 -9.73 -0.22
N LEU A 252 -2.80 -10.75 0.27
CA LEU A 252 -3.11 -11.96 -0.50
C LEU A 252 -4.51 -11.94 -1.12
N GLY A 253 -5.05 -10.77 -1.40
CA GLY A 253 -6.28 -10.54 -2.15
C GLY A 253 -7.45 -11.44 -1.73
N ARG A 254 -7.83 -12.37 -2.59
CA ARG A 254 -8.95 -13.29 -2.38
C ARG A 254 -8.78 -14.25 -1.19
N ALA A 255 -7.57 -14.43 -0.70
CA ALA A 255 -7.33 -15.22 0.50
C ALA A 255 -7.65 -14.47 1.80
N ASN A 256 -7.92 -13.16 1.75
CA ASN A 256 -8.30 -12.34 2.91
C ASN A 256 -7.24 -12.38 4.02
N HIS A 257 -5.97 -12.46 3.66
CA HIS A 257 -4.84 -12.50 4.59
C HIS A 257 -3.76 -11.53 4.15
N VAL A 258 -2.95 -11.12 5.10
CA VAL A 258 -1.62 -10.57 4.86
C VAL A 258 -0.60 -11.64 5.23
N ALA A 259 0.29 -11.97 4.31
CA ALA A 259 1.45 -12.80 4.61
C ALA A 259 2.55 -11.95 5.24
N VAL A 260 3.19 -12.49 6.28
CA VAL A 260 4.37 -11.91 6.91
C VAL A 260 5.58 -12.74 6.49
N VAL A 261 6.58 -12.10 5.92
CA VAL A 261 7.75 -12.77 5.32
C VAL A 261 9.03 -12.32 6.01
N ASP A 262 9.91 -13.26 6.32
CA ASP A 262 11.32 -13.01 6.68
C ASP A 262 12.08 -12.74 5.37
N VAL A 263 12.48 -11.50 5.13
CA VAL A 263 13.10 -11.06 3.89
C VAL A 263 14.44 -11.75 3.65
N PRO A 264 15.39 -11.77 4.61
CA PRO A 264 16.67 -12.46 4.42
C PRO A 264 16.55 -13.96 4.12
N ARG A 265 15.51 -14.62 4.63
CA ARG A 265 15.27 -16.05 4.38
C ARG A 265 14.35 -16.33 3.22
N ARG A 266 13.68 -15.30 2.71
CA ARG A 266 12.62 -15.40 1.70
C ARG A 266 11.59 -16.46 2.09
N ALA A 267 11.13 -16.39 3.33
CA ALA A 267 10.26 -17.41 3.92
C ALA A 267 9.07 -16.79 4.65
N VAL A 268 7.88 -17.33 4.42
CA VAL A 268 6.68 -16.92 5.15
C VAL A 268 6.80 -17.32 6.63
N ILE A 269 6.56 -16.34 7.51
CA ILE A 269 6.59 -16.53 8.97
C ILE A 269 5.17 -16.79 9.49
N ASP A 270 4.19 -16.00 9.01
CA ASP A 270 2.81 -16.05 9.50
C ASP A 270 1.83 -15.54 8.44
N TYR A 271 0.55 -15.74 8.70
CA TYR A 271 -0.57 -15.21 7.93
C TYR A 271 -1.57 -14.54 8.88
N VAL A 272 -1.84 -13.26 8.66
CA VAL A 272 -2.81 -12.48 9.45
C VAL A 272 -4.13 -12.39 8.70
N LEU A 273 -5.22 -12.90 9.29
CA LEU A 273 -6.56 -12.76 8.73
C LEU A 273 -7.02 -11.30 8.82
N VAL A 274 -7.50 -10.76 7.71
CA VAL A 274 -8.02 -9.38 7.57
C VAL A 274 -9.40 -9.38 6.90
N GLY A 275 -9.87 -8.25 6.43
CA GLY A 275 -11.15 -8.15 5.70
C GLY A 275 -11.11 -8.81 4.32
N SER A 276 -12.24 -8.71 3.59
CA SER A 276 -12.38 -9.39 2.30
C SER A 276 -11.66 -8.66 1.19
N ARG A 277 -10.82 -9.38 0.45
CA ARG A 277 -9.98 -8.89 -0.64
C ARG A 277 -8.99 -7.83 -0.18
N ALA A 278 -8.02 -8.25 0.64
CA ALA A 278 -6.86 -7.42 1.02
C ALA A 278 -6.17 -6.87 -0.23
N TRP A 279 -5.99 -5.54 -0.28
CA TRP A 279 -5.50 -4.83 -1.46
C TRP A 279 -4.32 -3.94 -1.12
N GLY A 280 -4.51 -2.64 -0.85
CA GLY A 280 -3.46 -1.71 -0.47
C GLY A 280 -2.98 -1.91 0.96
N LEU A 281 -1.70 -1.68 1.18
CA LEU A 281 -1.01 -1.80 2.47
C LEU A 281 -0.27 -0.52 2.79
N GLU A 282 -0.28 -0.10 4.06
CA GLU A 282 0.57 1.00 4.52
C GLU A 282 0.99 0.80 5.98
N LEU A 283 2.27 1.06 6.28
CA LEU A 283 2.82 1.01 7.63
C LEU A 283 2.84 2.40 8.27
N THR A 284 2.58 2.45 9.59
CA THR A 284 2.90 3.67 10.35
C THR A 284 4.41 3.95 10.34
N PRO A 285 4.87 5.20 10.54
CA PRO A 285 6.29 5.55 10.48
C PRO A 285 7.18 4.78 11.46
N ASP A 286 6.62 4.36 12.59
CA ASP A 286 7.26 3.50 13.60
C ASP A 286 7.12 2.00 13.29
N GLU A 287 6.44 1.66 12.20
CA GLU A 287 6.18 0.30 11.70
C GLU A 287 5.45 -0.62 12.70
N LYS A 288 4.81 -0.05 13.75
CA LYS A 288 4.07 -0.85 14.74
C LYS A 288 2.67 -1.25 14.29
N LEU A 289 2.08 -0.48 13.36
CA LEU A 289 0.76 -0.75 12.81
C LEU A 289 0.85 -0.88 11.29
N LEU A 290 0.14 -1.87 10.77
CA LEU A 290 -0.09 -2.05 9.34
C LEU A 290 -1.58 -1.81 9.06
N PHE A 291 -1.87 -0.91 8.13
CA PHE A 291 -3.20 -0.64 7.62
C PHE A 291 -3.40 -1.45 6.34
N VAL A 292 -4.56 -2.09 6.22
CA VAL A 292 -4.90 -2.98 5.10
C VAL A 292 -6.25 -2.58 4.52
N ALA A 293 -6.26 -2.08 3.29
CA ALA A 293 -7.49 -1.80 2.55
C ALA A 293 -8.14 -3.10 2.09
N ASN A 294 -9.41 -3.30 2.40
CA ASN A 294 -10.15 -4.52 2.07
C ASN A 294 -11.28 -4.22 1.08
N GLY A 295 -11.00 -4.40 -0.21
CA GLY A 295 -11.82 -3.92 -1.32
C GLY A 295 -13.22 -4.56 -1.46
N LEU A 296 -13.53 -5.65 -0.76
CA LEU A 296 -14.86 -6.30 -0.81
C LEU A 296 -15.60 -6.29 0.52
N SER A 297 -15.00 -5.87 1.62
CA SER A 297 -15.69 -5.65 2.90
C SER A 297 -15.85 -4.16 3.23
N ASP A 298 -15.38 -3.26 2.37
CA ASP A 298 -15.49 -1.80 2.50
C ASP A 298 -14.95 -1.31 3.87
N ASP A 299 -13.80 -1.86 4.29
CA ASP A 299 -13.16 -1.53 5.55
C ASP A 299 -11.63 -1.49 5.42
N VAL A 300 -10.98 -0.91 6.43
CA VAL A 300 -9.54 -0.99 6.64
C VAL A 300 -9.26 -1.78 7.91
N THR A 301 -8.53 -2.88 7.79
CA THR A 301 -8.06 -3.64 8.96
C THR A 301 -6.75 -3.07 9.46
N ILE A 302 -6.67 -2.81 10.76
CA ILE A 302 -5.44 -2.40 11.45
C ILE A 302 -4.82 -3.62 12.11
N VAL A 303 -3.55 -3.89 11.82
CA VAL A 303 -2.78 -5.03 12.31
C VAL A 303 -1.65 -4.55 13.21
N ASP A 304 -1.51 -5.17 14.39
CA ASP A 304 -0.35 -5.05 15.27
C ASP A 304 0.80 -5.89 14.69
N THR A 305 1.86 -5.23 14.27
CA THR A 305 3.01 -5.85 13.57
C THR A 305 3.93 -6.65 14.49
N GLU A 306 3.91 -6.37 15.79
CA GLU A 306 4.68 -7.16 16.77
C GLU A 306 3.95 -8.46 17.13
N ARG A 307 2.62 -8.37 17.34
CA ARG A 307 1.78 -9.51 17.70
C ARG A 307 1.31 -10.32 16.52
N LEU A 308 1.41 -9.76 15.31
CA LEU A 308 0.92 -10.33 14.05
C LEU A 308 -0.59 -10.66 14.14
N LYS A 309 -1.37 -9.67 14.58
CA LYS A 309 -2.83 -9.84 14.79
C LYS A 309 -3.59 -8.59 14.40
N ALA A 310 -4.74 -8.78 13.77
CA ALA A 310 -5.70 -7.72 13.56
C ALA A 310 -6.18 -7.19 14.92
N ILE A 311 -6.17 -5.87 15.07
CA ILE A 311 -6.69 -5.15 16.25
C ILE A 311 -8.18 -4.86 16.04
N THR A 312 -8.51 -4.25 14.90
CA THR A 312 -9.86 -3.84 14.54
C THR A 312 -9.97 -3.68 13.02
N SER A 313 -11.21 -3.54 12.54
CA SER A 313 -11.50 -3.07 11.18
C SER A 313 -12.40 -1.84 11.25
N VAL A 314 -12.05 -0.80 10.50
CA VAL A 314 -12.75 0.48 10.43
C VAL A 314 -13.52 0.54 9.12
N PRO A 315 -14.86 0.66 9.15
CA PRO A 315 -15.63 0.86 7.93
C PRO A 315 -15.25 2.17 7.24
N VAL A 316 -15.08 2.13 5.90
CA VAL A 316 -14.73 3.28 5.07
C VAL A 316 -15.67 3.40 3.87
N GLY A 317 -15.30 4.11 2.81
CA GLY A 317 -16.05 4.12 1.57
C GLY A 317 -15.99 2.77 0.83
N ARG A 318 -16.69 2.69 -0.31
CA ARG A 318 -16.79 1.45 -1.08
C ARG A 318 -15.52 1.17 -1.87
N VAL A 319 -15.07 -0.07 -1.80
CA VAL A 319 -13.87 -0.57 -2.48
C VAL A 319 -12.65 0.31 -2.13
N PRO A 320 -12.20 0.30 -0.86
CA PRO A 320 -10.94 0.96 -0.50
C PRO A 320 -9.80 0.33 -1.29
N TYR A 321 -8.92 1.22 -1.84
CA TYR A 321 -7.89 0.80 -2.78
C TYR A 321 -6.49 1.01 -2.25
N ASP A 322 -6.15 2.23 -1.86
CA ASP A 322 -4.83 2.61 -1.39
C ASP A 322 -4.91 3.42 -0.10
N ILE A 323 -3.81 3.46 0.65
CA ILE A 323 -3.73 4.10 1.96
C ILE A 323 -2.47 4.94 2.03
N LEU A 324 -2.57 6.12 2.63
CA LEU A 324 -1.44 7.00 2.92
C LEU A 324 -1.45 7.38 4.39
N ILE A 325 -0.33 7.21 5.08
CA ILE A 325 -0.17 7.67 6.47
C ILE A 325 0.41 9.08 6.49
N ASP A 326 -0.36 10.00 7.05
CA ASP A 326 0.05 11.39 7.26
C ASP A 326 0.45 11.58 8.73
N ASP A 327 1.74 11.70 8.97
CA ASP A 327 2.40 11.85 10.26
C ASP A 327 3.00 13.25 10.48
N ARG A 328 2.48 14.26 9.73
CA ARG A 328 2.96 15.64 9.79
C ARG A 328 2.50 16.35 11.03
#